data_06490e8c4dde7ec3801adbd4eec8c2fb
#
_entry.id   06490e8c4dde7ec3801adbd4eec8c2fb
#
_cell.length_a   1.000
_cell.length_b   1.000
_cell.length_c   1.000
_cell.angle_alpha   90.00
_cell.angle_beta   90.00
_cell.angle_gamma   90.00
#
_symmetry.space_group_name_H-M   'P 1'
#
loop_
_entity.id
_entity.type
_entity.pdbx_description
1 polymer ?
#
loop_
_entity_poly.entity_id
_entity_poly.type
_entity_poly.pdbx_seq_one_letter_code
_entity_poly.pdbx_strand_id
1 'polypeptide(L)'
;ATGQSLTRKELELHLDAGAKRVFTTKNPKEIIDRYVIPGINEETIKSEDKVVSTTSSTTQVLALMVKMLDEKFGLEKAMMTTVHAYTADQPLADAAGIDLRRSRSAAENIIPNTTTAPEIIQQIMPKFKGKIDGIAFNVPVPNGSCVDLTSQLMKTPTIDEANDAIKDYAKNS
;
A
#
# COMPACT_ATOMS: atom_id res chain seq x y z
N ALA A 1 -7.62 8.57 -10.87
CA ALA A 1 -6.32 7.88 -10.85
C ALA A 1 -5.32 8.57 -11.80
N THR A 2 -4.90 9.80 -11.45
CA THR A 2 -3.99 10.61 -12.28
C THR A 2 -2.50 10.32 -12.04
N GLY A 3 -2.18 9.48 -11.04
CA GLY A 3 -0.81 9.26 -10.60
C GLY A 3 -0.19 10.40 -9.78
N GLN A 4 -0.86 11.54 -9.67
CA GLN A 4 -0.37 12.68 -8.89
C GLN A 4 -0.63 12.49 -7.39
N SER A 5 0.35 12.87 -6.57
CA SER A 5 0.16 12.96 -5.12
C SER A 5 -0.33 14.38 -4.80
N LEU A 6 -1.58 14.48 -4.35
CA LEU A 6 -2.22 15.76 -4.06
C LEU A 6 -2.07 16.12 -2.57
N THR A 7 -2.01 17.40 -2.29
CA THR A 7 -2.15 17.92 -0.94
C THR A 7 -3.61 17.85 -0.50
N ARG A 8 -3.87 17.94 0.80
CA ARG A 8 -5.25 18.02 1.32
C ARG A 8 -6.01 19.18 0.70
N LYS A 9 -5.39 20.34 0.60
CA LYS A 9 -6.00 21.55 0.01
C LYS A 9 -6.44 21.34 -1.44
N GLU A 10 -5.62 20.67 -2.25
CA GLU A 10 -5.98 20.35 -3.64
C GLU A 10 -7.15 19.36 -3.73
N LEU A 11 -7.23 18.42 -2.80
CA LEU A 11 -8.37 17.50 -2.71
C LEU A 11 -9.66 18.23 -2.26
N GLU A 12 -9.55 19.18 -1.34
CA GLU A 12 -10.68 19.96 -0.86
C GLU A 12 -11.32 20.87 -1.94
N LEU A 13 -10.60 21.25 -2.98
CA LEU A 13 -11.17 21.96 -4.13
C LEU A 13 -12.35 21.22 -4.78
N HIS A 14 -12.37 19.90 -4.71
CA HIS A 14 -13.51 19.12 -5.18
C HIS A 14 -14.74 19.26 -4.26
N LEU A 15 -14.52 19.44 -2.95
CA LEU A 15 -15.60 19.73 -2.00
C LEU A 15 -16.17 21.12 -2.23
N ASP A 16 -15.31 22.11 -2.46
CA ASP A 16 -15.70 23.50 -2.81
C ASP A 16 -16.51 23.54 -4.12
N ALA A 17 -16.19 22.64 -5.07
CA ALA A 17 -16.92 22.46 -6.30
C ALA A 17 -18.25 21.70 -6.15
N GLY A 18 -18.64 21.31 -4.93
CA GLY A 18 -19.92 20.67 -4.62
C GLY A 18 -19.87 19.16 -4.42
N ALA A 19 -18.71 18.52 -4.43
CA ALA A 19 -18.61 17.11 -4.07
C ALA A 19 -18.90 16.90 -2.56
N LYS A 20 -19.69 15.88 -2.23
CA LYS A 20 -20.00 15.55 -0.82
C LYS A 20 -18.82 14.89 -0.10
N ARG A 21 -17.98 14.17 -0.83
CA ARG A 21 -16.80 13.44 -0.33
C ARG A 21 -15.81 13.23 -1.47
N VAL A 22 -14.53 13.20 -1.15
CA VAL A 22 -13.44 12.92 -2.10
C VAL A 22 -12.80 11.59 -1.73
N PHE A 23 -12.74 10.67 -2.69
CA PHE A 23 -11.95 9.44 -2.59
C PHE A 23 -10.70 9.58 -3.44
N THR A 24 -9.54 9.32 -2.85
CA THR A 24 -8.27 9.25 -3.56
C THR A 24 -7.73 7.81 -3.53
N THR A 25 -7.13 7.39 -4.65
CA THR A 25 -6.51 6.07 -4.79
C THR A 25 -4.99 6.10 -4.56
N LYS A 26 -4.49 7.18 -4.00
CA LYS A 26 -3.09 7.38 -3.62
C LYS A 26 -3.02 7.90 -2.19
N ASN A 27 -1.88 7.69 -1.55
CA ASN A 27 -1.61 8.32 -0.25
C ASN A 27 -1.35 9.82 -0.47
N PRO A 28 -2.19 10.70 0.06
CA PRO A 28 -1.93 12.13 0.03
C PRO A 28 -0.65 12.48 0.80
N LYS A 29 -0.10 13.66 0.50
CA LYS A 29 1.10 14.16 1.20
C LYS A 29 0.83 14.61 2.64
N GLU A 30 -0.43 14.84 2.96
CA GLU A 30 -0.88 15.38 4.24
C GLU A 30 -1.92 14.47 4.89
N ILE A 31 -2.19 14.70 6.17
CA ILE A 31 -3.18 13.95 6.94
C ILE A 31 -4.57 14.13 6.33
N ILE A 32 -5.25 13.02 6.13
CA ILE A 32 -6.64 12.94 5.66
C ILE A 32 -7.54 12.39 6.76
N ASP A 33 -8.84 12.40 6.52
CA ASP A 33 -9.80 11.99 7.55
C ASP A 33 -9.73 10.48 7.79
N ARG A 34 -9.50 9.67 6.73
CA ARG A 34 -9.45 8.22 6.88
C ARG A 34 -8.73 7.49 5.74
N TYR A 35 -8.00 6.44 6.11
CA TYR A 35 -7.58 5.38 5.18
C TYR A 35 -8.57 4.22 5.27
N VAL A 36 -9.06 3.75 4.12
CA VAL A 36 -10.04 2.67 4.05
C VAL A 36 -9.62 1.66 2.99
N ILE A 37 -9.64 0.40 3.37
CA ILE A 37 -9.41 -0.72 2.46
C ILE A 37 -10.64 -1.62 2.54
N PRO A 38 -11.35 -1.84 1.43
CA PRO A 38 -12.49 -2.75 1.39
C PRO A 38 -12.13 -4.16 1.88
N GLY A 39 -12.99 -4.76 2.67
CA GLY A 39 -12.74 -6.05 3.33
C GLY A 39 -11.83 -5.99 4.56
N ILE A 40 -11.34 -4.79 4.95
CA ILE A 40 -10.45 -4.60 6.11
C ILE A 40 -11.07 -3.71 7.16
N ASN A 41 -11.52 -2.49 6.78
CA ASN A 41 -11.97 -1.47 7.73
C ASN A 41 -12.99 -0.49 7.14
N GLU A 42 -13.75 -0.86 6.13
CA GLU A 42 -14.76 0.00 5.49
C GLU A 42 -15.85 0.48 6.45
N GLU A 43 -16.14 -0.31 7.48
CA GLU A 43 -17.10 0.04 8.54
C GLU A 43 -16.66 1.23 9.38
N THR A 44 -15.38 1.60 9.30
CA THR A 44 -14.83 2.74 10.05
C THR A 44 -15.15 4.09 9.42
N ILE A 45 -15.70 4.14 8.19
CA ILE A 45 -16.09 5.38 7.51
C ILE A 45 -17.21 6.07 8.30
N LYS A 46 -16.98 7.35 8.57
CA LYS A 46 -17.97 8.19 9.27
C LYS A 46 -18.62 9.17 8.30
N SER A 47 -19.79 9.71 8.68
CA SER A 47 -20.51 10.72 7.89
C SER A 47 -19.73 12.03 7.71
N GLU A 48 -18.95 12.41 8.70
CA GLU A 48 -18.10 13.60 8.72
C GLU A 48 -16.81 13.46 7.90
N ASP A 49 -16.36 12.23 7.57
CA ASP A 49 -15.16 12.02 6.75
C ASP A 49 -15.37 12.60 5.34
N LYS A 50 -14.60 13.61 4.97
CA LYS A 50 -14.71 14.33 3.70
C LYS A 50 -13.66 13.90 2.69
N VAL A 51 -12.43 13.63 3.16
CA VAL A 51 -11.31 13.20 2.31
C VAL A 51 -10.85 11.83 2.78
N VAL A 52 -11.10 10.82 1.95
CA VAL A 52 -10.81 9.42 2.25
C VAL A 52 -9.84 8.86 1.20
N SER A 53 -8.86 8.09 1.62
CA SER A 53 -7.97 7.37 0.71
C SER A 53 -8.23 5.86 0.75
N THR A 54 -8.34 5.25 -0.41
CA THR A 54 -8.32 3.78 -0.55
C THR A 54 -6.90 3.23 -0.61
N THR A 55 -5.90 4.08 -0.35
CA THR A 55 -4.48 3.74 -0.30
C THR A 55 -3.88 3.32 -1.66
N SER A 56 -2.65 2.82 -1.67
CA SER A 56 -2.02 2.27 -2.86
C SER A 56 -2.37 0.79 -3.03
N SER A 57 -2.22 0.27 -4.25
CA SER A 57 -2.38 -1.16 -4.54
C SER A 57 -1.49 -2.05 -3.66
N THR A 58 -0.22 -1.62 -3.45
CA THR A 58 0.70 -2.31 -2.54
C THR A 58 0.18 -2.38 -1.12
N THR A 59 -0.39 -1.29 -0.60
CA THR A 59 -0.97 -1.25 0.75
C THR A 59 -2.19 -2.17 0.86
N GLN A 60 -3.04 -2.20 -0.17
CA GLN A 60 -4.22 -3.07 -0.20
C GLN A 60 -3.83 -4.55 -0.17
N VAL A 61 -2.88 -4.96 -1.02
CA VAL A 61 -2.37 -6.35 -1.03
C VAL A 61 -1.75 -6.70 0.32
N LEU A 62 -0.90 -5.83 0.88
CA LEU A 62 -0.29 -6.06 2.19
C LEU A 62 -1.35 -6.21 3.29
N ALA A 63 -2.38 -5.37 3.29
CA ALA A 63 -3.47 -5.45 4.28
C ALA A 63 -4.20 -6.78 4.24
N LEU A 64 -4.55 -7.25 3.05
CA LEU A 64 -5.22 -8.55 2.86
C LEU A 64 -4.34 -9.71 3.31
N MET A 65 -3.06 -9.71 2.94
CA MET A 65 -2.10 -10.74 3.37
C MET A 65 -1.94 -10.75 4.90
N VAL A 66 -1.75 -9.58 5.51
CA VAL A 66 -1.61 -9.43 6.96
C VAL A 66 -2.85 -9.91 7.68
N LYS A 67 -4.05 -9.51 7.24
CA LYS A 67 -5.31 -9.94 7.84
C LYS A 67 -5.47 -11.46 7.77
N MET A 68 -5.31 -12.05 6.58
CA MET A 68 -5.46 -13.49 6.38
C MET A 68 -4.47 -14.30 7.23
N LEU A 69 -3.18 -13.93 7.20
CA LEU A 69 -2.14 -14.63 7.97
C LEU A 69 -2.38 -14.56 9.48
N ASP A 70 -2.83 -13.41 9.94
CA ASP A 70 -3.15 -13.20 11.34
C ASP A 70 -4.36 -14.00 11.81
N GLU A 71 -5.46 -13.99 11.05
CA GLU A 71 -6.68 -14.72 11.37
C GLU A 71 -6.47 -16.25 11.36
N LYS A 72 -5.66 -16.75 10.44
CA LYS A 72 -5.45 -18.19 10.27
C LYS A 72 -4.32 -18.74 11.14
N PHE A 73 -3.22 -18.01 11.26
CA PHE A 73 -1.98 -18.54 11.84
C PHE A 73 -1.42 -17.69 12.99
N GLY A 74 -1.98 -16.49 13.23
CA GLY A 74 -1.46 -15.53 14.18
C GLY A 74 -0.17 -14.89 13.67
N LEU A 75 -0.22 -13.63 13.25
CA LEU A 75 0.93 -12.87 12.77
C LEU A 75 1.63 -12.15 13.91
N GLU A 76 2.90 -12.46 14.16
CA GLU A 76 3.70 -11.77 15.15
C GLU A 76 4.39 -10.53 14.58
N LYS A 77 5.09 -10.69 13.45
CA LYS A 77 5.76 -9.60 12.72
C LYS A 77 5.97 -9.98 11.26
N ALA A 78 6.17 -8.98 10.42
CA ALA A 78 6.44 -9.19 9.00
C ALA A 78 7.37 -8.11 8.41
N MET A 79 8.10 -8.51 7.35
CA MET A 79 8.88 -7.63 6.51
C MET A 79 8.41 -7.75 5.07
N MET A 80 7.99 -6.63 4.48
CA MET A 80 7.52 -6.58 3.10
C MET A 80 8.64 -6.08 2.16
N THR A 81 8.79 -6.75 1.02
CA THR A 81 9.49 -6.20 -0.13
C THR A 81 8.51 -6.06 -1.29
N THR A 82 8.30 -4.83 -1.78
CA THR A 82 7.53 -4.65 -3.01
C THR A 82 8.49 -4.47 -4.19
N VAL A 83 8.28 -5.28 -5.22
CA VAL A 83 8.98 -5.20 -6.50
C VAL A 83 7.99 -4.65 -7.52
N HIS A 84 8.20 -3.41 -7.95
CA HIS A 84 7.20 -2.64 -8.68
C HIS A 84 7.72 -2.17 -10.04
N ALA A 85 6.89 -2.25 -11.07
CA ALA A 85 7.18 -1.62 -12.35
C ALA A 85 7.53 -0.13 -12.15
N TYR A 86 8.33 0.44 -13.04
CA TYR A 86 8.56 1.88 -13.00
C TYR A 86 7.27 2.66 -13.28
N THR A 87 7.20 3.89 -12.77
CA THR A 87 6.00 4.73 -12.82
C THR A 87 6.30 6.06 -13.51
N ALA A 88 5.26 6.79 -13.91
CA ALA A 88 5.38 8.04 -14.68
C ALA A 88 6.15 9.17 -13.95
N ASP A 89 6.38 9.05 -12.65
CA ASP A 89 7.16 9.98 -11.86
C ASP A 89 8.68 9.67 -11.84
N GLN A 90 9.11 8.63 -12.56
CA GLN A 90 10.50 8.23 -12.67
C GLN A 90 11.07 8.56 -14.06
N PRO A 91 12.31 9.05 -14.16
CA PRO A 91 12.94 9.34 -15.44
C PRO A 91 13.26 8.06 -16.21
N LEU A 92 13.04 8.08 -17.53
CA LEU A 92 13.42 6.96 -18.42
C LEU A 92 14.89 6.99 -18.84
N ALA A 93 15.56 8.12 -18.65
CA ALA A 93 17.01 8.26 -18.79
C ALA A 93 17.56 8.91 -17.52
N ASP A 94 18.86 8.79 -17.29
CA ASP A 94 19.52 9.45 -16.15
C ASP A 94 19.21 10.96 -16.17
N ALA A 95 18.73 11.48 -15.06
CA ALA A 95 18.34 12.89 -14.92
C ALA A 95 18.83 13.44 -13.59
N ALA A 96 19.15 14.74 -13.57
CA ALA A 96 19.50 15.41 -12.32
C ALA A 96 18.27 15.52 -11.40
N GLY A 97 18.43 15.14 -10.13
CA GLY A 97 17.36 15.19 -9.14
C GLY A 97 17.90 15.25 -7.71
N ILE A 98 17.04 15.60 -6.77
CA ILE A 98 17.39 15.68 -5.35
C ILE A 98 17.73 14.32 -4.76
N ASP A 99 16.96 13.27 -5.13
CA ASP A 99 17.22 11.90 -4.75
C ASP A 99 18.08 11.22 -5.82
N LEU A 100 19.35 11.01 -5.52
CA LEU A 100 20.33 10.45 -6.46
C LEU A 100 19.97 9.03 -6.94
N ARG A 101 19.30 8.22 -6.12
CA ARG A 101 18.87 6.88 -6.52
C ARG A 101 17.73 6.96 -7.54
N ARG A 102 16.75 7.83 -7.27
CA ARG A 102 15.60 8.04 -8.16
C ARG A 102 15.93 8.88 -9.41
N SER A 103 17.15 9.39 -9.49
CA SER A 103 17.67 10.12 -10.66
C SER A 103 18.21 9.20 -11.77
N ARG A 104 18.35 7.91 -11.51
CA ARG A 104 18.81 6.93 -12.49
C ARG A 104 17.67 6.47 -13.40
N SER A 105 18.03 6.08 -14.63
CA SER A 105 17.11 5.53 -15.62
C SER A 105 16.27 4.39 -15.05
N ALA A 106 14.97 4.56 -14.99
CA ALA A 106 14.05 3.58 -14.45
C ALA A 106 13.88 2.35 -15.36
N ALA A 107 14.12 2.50 -16.65
CA ALA A 107 14.02 1.43 -17.65
C ALA A 107 15.24 0.50 -17.68
N GLU A 108 16.32 0.84 -16.96
CA GLU A 108 17.61 0.12 -17.03
C GLU A 108 18.17 -0.26 -15.66
N ASN A 109 17.55 0.22 -14.57
CA ASN A 109 18.08 0.03 -13.22
C ASN A 109 17.03 -0.51 -12.26
N ILE A 110 17.50 -1.27 -11.26
CA ILE A 110 16.73 -1.59 -10.05
C ILE A 110 16.93 -0.41 -9.09
N ILE A 111 15.85 0.30 -8.78
CA ILE A 111 15.91 1.54 -8.01
C ILE A 111 15.27 1.33 -6.63
N PRO A 112 16.07 1.37 -5.54
CA PRO A 112 15.52 1.39 -4.20
C PRO A 112 14.63 2.61 -3.99
N ASN A 113 13.45 2.39 -3.44
CA ASN A 113 12.44 3.43 -3.20
C ASN A 113 11.87 3.29 -1.80
N THR A 114 11.14 4.30 -1.35
CA THR A 114 10.40 4.27 -0.09
C THR A 114 8.97 3.82 -0.32
N THR A 115 8.35 3.25 0.72
CA THR A 115 6.95 2.88 0.72
C THR A 115 6.31 3.29 2.05
N THR A 116 5.09 3.78 2.00
CA THR A 116 4.29 4.12 3.19
C THR A 116 3.30 3.00 3.55
N ALA A 117 3.36 1.87 2.87
CA ALA A 117 2.41 0.78 3.10
C ALA A 117 2.47 0.24 4.54
N PRO A 118 3.65 -0.03 5.15
CA PRO A 118 3.71 -0.49 6.53
C PRO A 118 3.12 0.49 7.54
N GLU A 119 3.38 1.79 7.39
CA GLU A 119 2.87 2.83 8.28
C GLU A 119 1.34 2.92 8.22
N ILE A 120 0.76 2.80 7.02
CA ILE A 120 -0.69 2.83 6.85
C ILE A 120 -1.32 1.58 7.45
N ILE A 121 -0.72 0.39 7.25
CA ILE A 121 -1.19 -0.85 7.89
C ILE A 121 -1.23 -0.67 9.42
N GLN A 122 -0.20 -0.08 10.01
CA GLN A 122 -0.15 0.16 11.44
C GLN A 122 -1.20 1.18 11.93
N GLN A 123 -1.67 2.07 11.06
CA GLN A 123 -2.77 2.99 11.38
C GLN A 123 -4.14 2.31 11.33
N ILE A 124 -4.41 1.50 10.30
CA ILE A 124 -5.69 0.83 10.12
C ILE A 124 -5.82 -0.46 10.92
N MET A 125 -4.70 -1.07 11.29
CA MET A 125 -4.59 -2.28 12.10
C MET A 125 -3.60 -2.06 13.26
N PRO A 126 -3.99 -1.31 14.32
CA PRO A 126 -3.07 -0.83 15.37
C PRO A 126 -2.33 -1.92 16.15
N LYS A 127 -2.86 -3.16 16.17
CA LYS A 127 -2.19 -4.31 16.80
C LYS A 127 -0.84 -4.66 16.18
N PHE A 128 -0.57 -4.18 14.96
CA PHE A 128 0.69 -4.39 14.26
C PHE A 128 1.67 -3.21 14.38
N LYS A 129 1.39 -2.25 15.26
CA LYS A 129 2.30 -1.12 15.49
C LYS A 129 3.69 -1.60 15.90
N GLY A 130 4.72 -1.22 15.14
CA GLY A 130 6.11 -1.63 15.34
C GLY A 130 6.41 -3.09 14.94
N LYS A 131 5.47 -3.80 14.29
CA LYS A 131 5.62 -5.22 13.91
C LYS A 131 5.73 -5.45 12.41
N ILE A 132 5.38 -4.47 11.60
CA ILE A 132 5.44 -4.55 10.14
C ILE A 132 6.34 -3.44 9.63
N ASP A 133 7.29 -3.79 8.79
CA ASP A 133 8.17 -2.87 8.08
C ASP A 133 8.29 -3.29 6.61
N GLY A 134 8.92 -2.46 5.78
CA GLY A 134 9.03 -2.79 4.36
C GLY A 134 9.92 -1.86 3.57
N ILE A 135 10.36 -2.38 2.43
CA ILE A 135 11.13 -1.68 1.42
C ILE A 135 10.48 -1.79 0.05
N ALA A 136 10.84 -0.88 -0.84
CA ALA A 136 10.35 -0.88 -2.21
C ALA A 136 11.50 -0.87 -3.20
N PHE A 137 11.33 -1.59 -4.31
CA PHE A 137 12.20 -1.52 -5.47
C PHE A 137 11.36 -1.26 -6.71
N ASN A 138 11.72 -0.25 -7.48
CA ASN A 138 11.26 -0.14 -8.86
C ASN A 138 12.23 -0.89 -9.76
N VAL A 139 11.67 -1.68 -10.66
CA VAL A 139 12.45 -2.56 -11.56
C VAL A 139 12.19 -2.17 -13.02
N PRO A 140 13.11 -2.51 -13.96
CA PRO A 140 13.05 -2.06 -15.35
C PRO A 140 12.02 -2.85 -16.17
N VAL A 141 10.77 -2.89 -15.69
CA VAL A 141 9.62 -3.48 -16.41
C VAL A 141 8.50 -2.45 -16.51
N PRO A 142 7.79 -2.37 -17.64
CA PRO A 142 6.77 -1.36 -17.84
C PRO A 142 5.45 -1.67 -17.11
N ASN A 143 5.24 -2.91 -16.69
CA ASN A 143 3.98 -3.36 -16.11
C ASN A 143 4.19 -4.54 -15.16
N GLY A 144 3.24 -4.70 -14.23
CA GLY A 144 3.25 -5.76 -13.23
C GLY A 144 4.05 -5.42 -11.99
N SER A 145 3.63 -5.95 -10.86
CA SER A 145 4.29 -5.76 -9.56
C SER A 145 4.00 -6.97 -8.68
N CYS A 146 4.88 -7.23 -7.71
CA CYS A 146 4.62 -8.24 -6.69
C CYS A 146 4.97 -7.72 -5.30
N VAL A 147 4.39 -8.36 -4.31
CA VAL A 147 4.73 -8.18 -2.89
C VAL A 147 5.27 -9.50 -2.38
N ASP A 148 6.47 -9.46 -1.86
CA ASP A 148 7.08 -10.53 -1.09
C ASP A 148 6.93 -10.19 0.39
N LEU A 149 6.35 -11.11 1.18
CA LEU A 149 6.10 -10.92 2.60
C LEU A 149 6.76 -12.04 3.40
N THR A 150 7.84 -11.73 4.07
CA THR A 150 8.45 -12.62 5.06
C THR A 150 7.78 -12.41 6.41
N SER A 151 7.21 -13.48 6.98
CA SER A 151 6.37 -13.40 8.17
C SER A 151 6.82 -14.36 9.26
N GLN A 152 6.77 -13.90 10.50
CA GLN A 152 6.83 -14.77 11.67
C GLN A 152 5.41 -15.03 12.17
N LEU A 153 5.05 -16.30 12.25
CA LEU A 153 3.70 -16.76 12.61
C LEU A 153 3.73 -17.51 13.94
N MET A 154 2.65 -17.44 14.71
CA MET A 154 2.48 -18.20 15.96
C MET A 154 2.27 -19.68 15.70
N LYS A 155 1.60 -20.03 14.58
CA LYS A 155 1.42 -21.41 14.11
C LYS A 155 2.15 -21.54 12.78
N THR A 156 3.00 -22.56 12.65
CA THR A 156 3.73 -22.83 11.42
C THR A 156 2.86 -23.68 10.49
N PRO A 157 2.28 -23.12 9.42
CA PRO A 157 1.51 -23.90 8.45
C PRO A 157 2.44 -24.71 7.54
N THR A 158 1.89 -25.77 6.99
CA THR A 158 2.45 -26.38 5.78
C THR A 158 2.17 -25.49 4.56
N ILE A 159 2.86 -25.74 3.46
CA ILE A 159 2.63 -25.01 2.19
C ILE A 159 1.17 -25.17 1.74
N ASP A 160 0.62 -26.37 1.85
CA ASP A 160 -0.76 -26.66 1.45
C ASP A 160 -1.78 -25.92 2.31
N GLU A 161 -1.60 -25.91 3.64
CA GLU A 161 -2.45 -25.14 4.56
C GLU A 161 -2.42 -23.63 4.27
N ALA A 162 -1.24 -23.09 3.97
CA ALA A 162 -1.11 -21.68 3.60
C ALA A 162 -1.82 -21.36 2.27
N ASN A 163 -1.64 -22.21 1.25
CA ASN A 163 -2.30 -22.05 -0.05
C ASN A 163 -3.82 -22.21 0.05
N ASP A 164 -4.30 -23.14 0.85
CA ASP A 164 -5.74 -23.37 1.04
C ASP A 164 -6.38 -22.21 1.81
N ALA A 165 -5.68 -21.64 2.80
CA ALA A 165 -6.13 -20.44 3.47
C ALA A 165 -6.31 -19.25 2.50
N ILE A 166 -5.39 -19.06 1.55
CA ILE A 166 -5.50 -18.02 0.50
C ILE A 166 -6.71 -18.31 -0.41
N LYS A 167 -6.89 -19.53 -0.86
CA LYS A 167 -8.03 -19.92 -1.72
C LYS A 167 -9.37 -19.71 -1.02
N ASP A 168 -9.46 -20.07 0.26
CA ASP A 168 -10.68 -19.90 1.05
C ASP A 168 -10.99 -18.42 1.26
N TYR A 169 -9.96 -17.63 1.53
CA TYR A 169 -10.12 -16.18 1.69
C TYR A 169 -10.62 -15.53 0.39
N ALA A 170 -10.04 -15.92 -0.76
CA ALA A 170 -10.44 -15.40 -2.06
C ALA A 170 -11.88 -15.78 -2.48
N LYS A 171 -12.46 -16.83 -1.94
CA LYS A 171 -13.85 -17.24 -2.21
C LYS A 171 -14.88 -16.49 -1.37
N ASN A 172 -14.45 -15.99 -0.20
CA ASN A 172 -15.35 -15.44 0.81
C ASN A 172 -15.14 -13.91 1.02
N SER A 173 -14.36 -13.27 0.14
CA SER A 173 -14.05 -11.83 0.19
C SER A 173 -14.85 -11.03 -0.81
#